data_d8ef9274937b5f15afe76b87e1a44b97
#
_entry.id   d8ef9274937b5f15afe76b87e1a44b97
#
_cell.length_a   1.000
_cell.length_b   1.000
_cell.length_c   1.000
_cell.angle_alpha   90.00
_cell.angle_beta   90.00
_cell.angle_gamma   90.00
#
_symmetry.space_group_name_H-M   'P 1'
#
loop_
_entity.id
_entity.type
_entity.pdbx_description
1 polymer ?
#
loop_
_entity_poly.entity_id
_entity_poly.type
_entity_poly.pdbx_seq_one_letter_code
_entity_poly.pdbx_strand_id
1 'polypeptide(L)'
;MVGTVNTYRKVIALTGPLLPLISFFARLPVAMSQFGSVLLVAETSGSLATAGIVGGTLSAGQVVFGPVLGRLADRHGQRPVVLAAAAVNAVATAALVAGALGGLATVPLAAIGAVTGASVPLIGPLARTRSVALAHRARSDESVVGAVHSLEGTLDEVSFVFGPALVGLAALVAHPAVALGGAAALVAVFASAYALHPTAAVTAGSPARARGAAVRVRHPRVVHAVRGSLALQGAMFGACQAGIASLTAQLGVPGQAGIVYAAMGVVSAAVGLALGALPARFGLRLRWRVATGAALVLSVPLLFTGSLWPLYAVVTVLGAAYAPHLITAFALTERVVEPARLAEAMAFAASSLVAGQAVALAVSGRLAEAYGPSGAFAVAVGAAALCLTLALVTRVPSARPPAKAFIPAQQTASPQTSPPTATTTPDPTDSSTDSSTDTTTDTTTYAGR
;
A
#
# COMPACT_ATOMS: atom_id res chain seq x y z
N MET A 1 -6.62 25.59 5.46
CA MET A 1 -7.57 24.75 4.70
C MET A 1 -7.44 24.89 3.18
N VAL A 2 -7.35 26.10 2.60
CA VAL A 2 -7.26 26.29 1.12
C VAL A 2 -6.03 25.58 0.51
N GLY A 3 -4.86 25.62 1.17
CA GLY A 3 -3.65 24.95 0.68
C GLY A 3 -3.75 23.42 0.61
N THR A 4 -4.44 22.81 1.59
CA THR A 4 -4.64 21.36 1.67
C THR A 4 -5.55 20.86 0.54
N VAL A 5 -6.67 21.54 0.32
CA VAL A 5 -7.60 21.22 -0.78
C VAL A 5 -6.88 21.28 -2.12
N ASN A 6 -6.06 22.31 -2.33
CA ASN A 6 -5.27 22.44 -3.56
C ASN A 6 -4.25 21.28 -3.74
N THR A 7 -3.64 20.82 -2.65
CA THR A 7 -2.70 19.68 -2.73
C THR A 7 -3.41 18.38 -3.12
N TYR A 8 -4.57 18.08 -2.52
CA TYR A 8 -5.36 16.92 -2.92
C TYR A 8 -5.93 17.03 -4.33
N ARG A 9 -6.33 18.24 -4.76
CA ARG A 9 -6.73 18.47 -6.17
C ARG A 9 -5.59 18.14 -7.14
N LYS A 10 -4.33 18.48 -6.80
CA LYS A 10 -3.16 18.08 -7.60
C LYS A 10 -2.99 16.55 -7.64
N VAL A 11 -3.18 15.84 -6.51
CA VAL A 11 -3.14 14.38 -6.48
C VAL A 11 -4.21 13.79 -7.40
N ILE A 12 -5.46 14.27 -7.29
CA ILE A 12 -6.56 13.82 -8.15
C ILE A 12 -6.33 14.16 -9.63
N ALA A 13 -5.72 15.31 -9.92
CA ALA A 13 -5.34 15.66 -11.30
C ALA A 13 -4.29 14.71 -11.89
N LEU A 14 -3.36 14.18 -11.06
CA LEU A 14 -2.34 13.21 -11.49
C LEU A 14 -2.90 11.81 -11.69
N THR A 15 -3.79 11.37 -10.81
CA THR A 15 -4.33 10.00 -10.79
C THR A 15 -5.61 9.87 -11.60
N GLY A 16 -6.31 10.97 -11.83
CA GLY A 16 -7.70 10.98 -12.21
C GLY A 16 -8.62 10.62 -11.02
N PRO A 17 -9.90 10.99 -11.04
CA PRO A 17 -10.84 10.68 -9.95
C PRO A 17 -11.19 9.19 -9.89
N LEU A 18 -11.11 8.49 -11.01
CA LEU A 18 -11.53 7.10 -11.14
C LEU A 18 -10.54 6.13 -10.47
N LEU A 19 -9.23 6.41 -10.51
CA LEU A 19 -8.22 5.52 -9.93
C LEU A 19 -8.35 5.34 -8.40
N PRO A 20 -8.51 6.39 -7.58
CA PRO A 20 -8.76 6.23 -6.15
C PRO A 20 -10.05 5.45 -5.85
N LEU A 21 -11.11 5.69 -6.62
CA LEU A 21 -12.40 4.98 -6.46
C LEU A 21 -12.25 3.47 -6.78
N ILE A 22 -11.67 3.13 -7.92
CA ILE A 22 -11.38 1.74 -8.30
C ILE A 22 -10.47 1.09 -7.25
N SER A 23 -9.44 1.79 -6.83
CA SER A 23 -8.48 1.32 -5.83
C SER A 23 -9.14 1.04 -4.48
N PHE A 24 -10.10 1.89 -4.05
CA PHE A 24 -10.88 1.68 -2.84
C PHE A 24 -11.69 0.38 -2.90
N PHE A 25 -12.52 0.21 -3.92
CA PHE A 25 -13.33 -1.00 -4.07
C PHE A 25 -12.49 -2.27 -4.26
N ALA A 26 -11.31 -2.16 -4.88
CA ALA A 26 -10.38 -3.27 -5.03
C ALA A 26 -9.65 -3.67 -3.73
N ARG A 27 -9.66 -2.83 -2.69
CA ARG A 27 -9.08 -3.12 -1.36
C ARG A 27 -10.04 -3.80 -0.42
N LEU A 28 -11.35 -3.51 -0.52
CA LEU A 28 -12.37 -4.07 0.37
C LEU A 28 -12.30 -5.60 0.49
N PRO A 29 -12.11 -6.36 -0.60
CA PRO A 29 -12.07 -7.81 -0.55
C PRO A 29 -11.02 -8.39 0.39
N VAL A 30 -9.90 -7.70 0.58
CA VAL A 30 -8.82 -8.16 1.48
C VAL A 30 -9.33 -8.25 2.92
N ALA A 31 -9.94 -7.16 3.42
CA ALA A 31 -10.49 -7.12 4.78
C ALA A 31 -11.75 -8.00 4.91
N MET A 32 -12.59 -8.04 3.87
CA MET A 32 -13.77 -8.92 3.82
C MET A 32 -13.36 -10.39 3.89
N SER A 33 -12.36 -10.82 3.13
CA SER A 33 -11.92 -12.21 3.09
C SER A 33 -11.28 -12.67 4.40
N GLN A 34 -10.51 -11.83 5.06
CA GLN A 34 -9.90 -12.16 6.35
C GLN A 34 -10.94 -12.42 7.44
N PHE A 35 -11.90 -11.51 7.60
CA PHE A 35 -12.94 -11.63 8.62
C PHE A 35 -14.03 -12.62 8.18
N GLY A 36 -14.47 -12.53 6.92
CA GLY A 36 -15.57 -13.33 6.39
C GLY A 36 -15.26 -14.82 6.30
N SER A 37 -14.00 -15.20 5.99
CA SER A 37 -13.63 -16.63 5.96
C SER A 37 -13.73 -17.28 7.34
N VAL A 38 -13.29 -16.60 8.39
CA VAL A 38 -13.40 -17.07 9.77
C VAL A 38 -14.87 -17.22 10.15
N LEU A 39 -15.67 -16.20 9.88
CA LEU A 39 -17.10 -16.20 10.21
C LEU A 39 -17.86 -17.30 9.46
N LEU A 40 -17.65 -17.40 8.13
CA LEU A 40 -18.31 -18.44 7.30
C LEU A 40 -17.95 -19.84 7.77
N VAL A 41 -16.66 -20.12 7.98
CA VAL A 41 -16.21 -21.46 8.38
C VAL A 41 -16.66 -21.79 9.81
N ALA A 42 -16.68 -20.82 10.73
CA ALA A 42 -17.22 -21.03 12.07
C ALA A 42 -18.68 -21.41 12.05
N GLU A 43 -19.49 -20.73 11.22
CA GLU A 43 -20.92 -20.99 11.09
C GLU A 43 -21.21 -22.34 10.39
N THR A 44 -20.51 -22.65 9.30
CA THR A 44 -20.78 -23.88 8.52
C THR A 44 -20.22 -25.14 9.15
N SER A 45 -19.05 -25.08 9.82
CA SER A 45 -18.43 -26.23 10.46
C SER A 45 -18.81 -26.42 11.93
N GLY A 46 -19.40 -25.39 12.57
CA GLY A 46 -19.65 -25.37 14.02
C GLY A 46 -18.36 -25.37 14.87
N SER A 47 -17.17 -25.15 14.25
CA SER A 47 -15.86 -25.28 14.92
C SER A 47 -15.05 -24.02 14.77
N LEU A 48 -14.82 -23.31 15.87
CA LEU A 48 -13.91 -22.18 15.93
C LEU A 48 -12.45 -22.58 15.65
N ALA A 49 -12.07 -23.82 15.97
CA ALA A 49 -10.74 -24.33 15.68
C ALA A 49 -10.51 -24.45 14.17
N THR A 50 -11.47 -25.01 13.42
CA THR A 50 -11.44 -25.09 11.96
C THR A 50 -11.41 -23.69 11.35
N ALA A 51 -12.24 -22.77 11.82
CA ALA A 51 -12.27 -21.38 11.36
C ALA A 51 -10.93 -20.68 11.60
N GLY A 52 -10.34 -20.88 12.76
CA GLY A 52 -9.01 -20.35 13.10
C GLY A 52 -7.89 -20.90 12.21
N ILE A 53 -7.91 -22.18 11.88
CA ILE A 53 -6.95 -22.80 10.96
C ILE A 53 -7.09 -22.18 9.56
N VAL A 54 -8.30 -22.07 9.03
CA VAL A 54 -8.54 -21.50 7.68
C VAL A 54 -8.15 -20.03 7.62
N GLY A 55 -8.54 -19.21 8.60
CA GLY A 55 -8.14 -17.81 8.70
C GLY A 55 -6.62 -17.62 8.88
N GLY A 56 -6.01 -18.51 9.68
CA GLY A 56 -4.57 -18.55 9.88
C GLY A 56 -3.78 -18.89 8.62
N THR A 57 -4.20 -19.90 7.86
CA THR A 57 -3.56 -20.26 6.58
C THR A 57 -3.76 -19.19 5.50
N LEU A 58 -4.92 -18.52 5.47
CA LEU A 58 -5.13 -17.35 4.61
C LEU A 58 -4.15 -16.22 4.94
N SER A 59 -4.03 -15.87 6.21
CA SER A 59 -3.09 -14.83 6.65
C SER A 59 -1.63 -15.21 6.37
N ALA A 60 -1.26 -16.47 6.60
CA ALA A 60 0.08 -17.00 6.30
C ALA A 60 0.38 -16.92 4.80
N GLY A 61 -0.58 -17.32 3.94
CA GLY A 61 -0.47 -17.19 2.48
C GLY A 61 -0.18 -15.75 2.07
N GLN A 62 -0.95 -14.79 2.58
CA GLN A 62 -0.75 -13.37 2.30
C GLN A 62 0.62 -12.85 2.75
N VAL A 63 1.05 -13.22 3.95
CA VAL A 63 2.34 -12.79 4.52
C VAL A 63 3.52 -13.31 3.69
N VAL A 64 3.48 -14.58 3.30
CA VAL A 64 4.57 -15.23 2.56
C VAL A 64 4.61 -14.76 1.11
N PHE A 65 3.47 -14.73 0.43
CA PHE A 65 3.40 -14.44 -1.01
C PHE A 65 3.28 -12.95 -1.33
N GLY A 66 2.89 -12.11 -0.38
CA GLY A 66 2.83 -10.66 -0.58
C GLY A 66 4.12 -10.07 -1.17
N PRO A 67 5.29 -10.26 -0.54
CA PRO A 67 6.55 -9.77 -1.08
C PRO A 67 6.93 -10.38 -2.43
N VAL A 68 6.51 -11.64 -2.70
CA VAL A 68 6.73 -12.30 -4.00
C VAL A 68 5.93 -11.60 -5.10
N LEU A 69 4.65 -11.33 -4.85
CA LEU A 69 3.80 -10.58 -5.79
C LEU A 69 4.32 -9.16 -6.02
N GLY A 70 4.78 -8.48 -4.97
CA GLY A 70 5.42 -7.17 -5.08
C GLY A 70 6.67 -7.21 -5.97
N ARG A 71 7.53 -8.22 -5.78
CA ARG A 71 8.72 -8.43 -6.62
C ARG A 71 8.37 -8.73 -8.07
N LEU A 72 7.33 -9.54 -8.30
CA LEU A 72 6.85 -9.84 -9.65
C LEU A 72 6.31 -8.57 -10.32
N ALA A 73 5.59 -7.71 -9.57
CA ALA A 73 5.09 -6.45 -10.07
C ALA A 73 6.23 -5.46 -10.43
N ASP A 74 7.33 -5.44 -9.66
CA ASP A 74 8.51 -4.64 -10.00
C ASP A 74 9.21 -5.15 -11.28
N ARG A 75 9.23 -6.47 -11.53
CA ARG A 75 9.90 -7.09 -12.69
C ARG A 75 9.06 -7.03 -13.96
N HIS A 76 7.80 -7.40 -13.88
CA HIS A 76 6.93 -7.61 -15.04
C HIS A 76 5.92 -6.47 -15.23
N GLY A 77 5.89 -5.50 -14.30
CA GLY A 77 4.86 -4.47 -14.23
C GLY A 77 3.62 -4.92 -13.47
N GLN A 78 2.84 -3.95 -13.00
CA GLN A 78 1.67 -4.25 -12.16
C GLN A 78 0.55 -4.94 -12.93
N ARG A 79 0.33 -4.61 -14.21
CA ARG A 79 -0.82 -5.10 -15.00
C ARG A 79 -0.93 -6.62 -15.04
N PRO A 80 0.05 -7.39 -15.57
CA PRO A 80 -0.08 -8.84 -15.66
C PRO A 80 -0.15 -9.52 -14.28
N VAL A 81 0.61 -9.01 -13.31
CA VAL A 81 0.68 -9.61 -11.97
C VAL A 81 -0.65 -9.44 -11.22
N VAL A 82 -1.24 -8.24 -11.27
CA VAL A 82 -2.54 -7.98 -10.61
C VAL A 82 -3.66 -8.76 -11.28
N LEU A 83 -3.68 -8.85 -12.63
CA LEU A 83 -4.70 -9.65 -13.34
C LEU A 83 -4.61 -11.13 -12.97
N ALA A 84 -3.41 -11.71 -12.95
CA ALA A 84 -3.23 -13.11 -12.58
C ALA A 84 -3.61 -13.34 -11.10
N ALA A 85 -3.15 -12.49 -10.20
CA ALA A 85 -3.49 -12.58 -8.78
C ALA A 85 -5.00 -12.42 -8.54
N ALA A 86 -5.66 -11.46 -9.20
CA ALA A 86 -7.10 -11.24 -9.08
C ALA A 86 -7.92 -12.43 -9.58
N ALA A 87 -7.54 -13.01 -10.72
CA ALA A 87 -8.22 -14.18 -11.26
C ALA A 87 -8.11 -15.38 -10.30
N VAL A 88 -6.90 -15.69 -9.83
CA VAL A 88 -6.68 -16.78 -8.86
C VAL A 88 -7.41 -16.51 -7.56
N ASN A 89 -7.36 -15.27 -7.03
CA ASN A 89 -8.01 -14.89 -5.78
C ASN A 89 -9.53 -15.00 -5.86
N ALA A 90 -10.15 -14.52 -6.95
CA ALA A 90 -11.60 -14.61 -7.14
C ALA A 90 -12.06 -16.07 -7.19
N VAL A 91 -11.35 -16.92 -7.93
CA VAL A 91 -11.66 -18.36 -8.02
C VAL A 91 -11.43 -19.05 -6.67
N ALA A 92 -10.32 -18.77 -5.99
CA ALA A 92 -10.00 -19.36 -4.68
C ALA A 92 -11.02 -18.93 -3.61
N THR A 93 -11.44 -17.67 -3.60
CA THR A 93 -12.47 -17.17 -2.67
C THR A 93 -13.83 -17.83 -2.95
N ALA A 94 -14.22 -17.96 -4.22
CA ALA A 94 -15.44 -18.69 -4.60
C ALA A 94 -15.36 -20.17 -4.23
N ALA A 95 -14.20 -20.81 -4.42
CA ALA A 95 -13.97 -22.20 -4.01
C ALA A 95 -14.01 -22.36 -2.48
N LEU A 96 -13.50 -21.38 -1.72
CA LEU A 96 -13.60 -21.39 -0.26
C LEU A 96 -15.06 -21.33 0.20
N VAL A 97 -15.86 -20.46 -0.43
CA VAL A 97 -17.31 -20.37 -0.15
C VAL A 97 -18.01 -21.68 -0.47
N ALA A 98 -17.81 -22.22 -1.68
CA ALA A 98 -18.43 -23.47 -2.10
C ALA A 98 -17.98 -24.65 -1.22
N GLY A 99 -16.71 -24.71 -0.87
CA GLY A 99 -16.17 -25.76 0.00
C GLY A 99 -16.72 -25.70 1.42
N ALA A 100 -16.85 -24.49 2.00
CA ALA A 100 -17.42 -24.30 3.33
C ALA A 100 -18.91 -24.68 3.35
N LEU A 101 -19.69 -24.24 2.36
CA LEU A 101 -21.11 -24.60 2.24
C LEU A 101 -21.31 -26.09 1.94
N GLY A 102 -20.38 -26.71 1.19
CA GLY A 102 -20.39 -28.13 0.88
C GLY A 102 -19.86 -29.05 2.00
N GLY A 103 -19.48 -28.49 3.16
CA GLY A 103 -19.00 -29.28 4.30
C GLY A 103 -17.63 -29.92 4.09
N LEU A 104 -16.75 -29.31 3.29
CA LEU A 104 -15.39 -29.81 3.11
C LEU A 104 -14.64 -29.91 4.45
N ALA A 105 -13.80 -30.96 4.58
CA ALA A 105 -12.95 -31.16 5.75
C ALA A 105 -11.95 -29.99 5.94
N THR A 106 -11.43 -29.85 7.17
CA THR A 106 -10.52 -28.74 7.59
C THR A 106 -9.30 -28.61 6.68
N VAL A 107 -8.66 -29.71 6.29
CA VAL A 107 -7.41 -29.67 5.51
C VAL A 107 -7.60 -29.08 4.11
N PRO A 108 -8.53 -29.53 3.27
CA PRO A 108 -8.79 -28.89 1.98
C PRO A 108 -9.26 -27.44 2.11
N LEU A 109 -10.10 -27.10 3.09
CA LEU A 109 -10.49 -25.70 3.35
C LEU A 109 -9.30 -24.84 3.70
N ALA A 110 -8.39 -25.32 4.54
CA ALA A 110 -7.15 -24.61 4.90
C ALA A 110 -6.23 -24.42 3.69
N ALA A 111 -6.12 -25.42 2.81
CA ALA A 111 -5.35 -25.30 1.57
C ALA A 111 -5.95 -24.24 0.63
N ILE A 112 -7.26 -24.21 0.45
CA ILE A 112 -7.97 -23.19 -0.33
C ILE A 112 -7.77 -21.80 0.33
N GLY A 113 -7.87 -21.71 1.66
CA GLY A 113 -7.60 -20.49 2.42
C GLY A 113 -6.17 -19.97 2.18
N ALA A 114 -5.17 -20.87 2.20
CA ALA A 114 -3.78 -20.50 1.90
C ALA A 114 -3.61 -19.93 0.49
N VAL A 115 -4.26 -20.53 -0.53
CA VAL A 115 -4.26 -20.05 -1.92
C VAL A 115 -4.97 -18.69 -2.02
N THR A 116 -6.11 -18.53 -1.34
CA THR A 116 -6.84 -17.25 -1.27
C THR A 116 -5.93 -16.15 -0.71
N GLY A 117 -5.24 -16.42 0.39
CA GLY A 117 -4.29 -15.45 0.96
C GLY A 117 -3.08 -15.17 0.07
N ALA A 118 -2.48 -16.22 -0.49
CA ALA A 118 -1.31 -16.12 -1.37
C ALA A 118 -1.57 -15.32 -2.65
N SER A 119 -2.81 -15.29 -3.11
CA SER A 119 -3.23 -14.62 -4.35
C SER A 119 -3.84 -13.23 -4.14
N VAL A 120 -3.83 -12.67 -2.93
CA VAL A 120 -4.31 -11.31 -2.66
C VAL A 120 -3.59 -10.29 -3.55
N PRO A 121 -4.30 -9.50 -4.38
CA PRO A 121 -3.67 -8.66 -5.41
C PRO A 121 -2.96 -7.39 -4.89
N LEU A 122 -2.77 -7.24 -3.58
CA LEU A 122 -1.99 -6.17 -2.89
C LEU A 122 -2.24 -4.75 -3.43
N ILE A 123 -3.47 -4.39 -3.69
CA ILE A 123 -3.82 -3.11 -4.33
C ILE A 123 -3.27 -1.90 -3.54
N GLY A 124 -3.36 -1.89 -2.21
CA GLY A 124 -2.86 -0.79 -1.39
C GLY A 124 -1.37 -0.46 -1.62
N PRO A 125 -0.46 -1.42 -1.42
CA PRO A 125 0.96 -1.26 -1.73
C PRO A 125 1.25 -0.86 -3.17
N LEU A 126 0.56 -1.47 -4.14
CA LEU A 126 0.75 -1.20 -5.56
C LEU A 126 0.19 0.16 -5.99
N ALA A 127 -0.92 0.61 -5.41
CA ALA A 127 -1.47 1.93 -5.66
C ALA A 127 -0.54 3.03 -5.13
N ARG A 128 0.05 2.85 -3.94
CA ARG A 128 1.09 3.77 -3.44
C ARG A 128 2.25 3.89 -4.41
N THR A 129 2.81 2.77 -4.86
CA THR A 129 3.94 2.81 -5.81
C THR A 129 3.57 3.46 -7.12
N ARG A 130 2.35 3.25 -7.62
CA ARG A 130 1.84 3.86 -8.85
C ARG A 130 1.65 5.37 -8.69
N SER A 131 0.96 5.80 -7.63
CA SER A 131 0.65 7.21 -7.37
C SER A 131 1.95 8.01 -7.08
N VAL A 132 2.90 7.43 -6.35
CA VAL A 132 4.24 8.02 -6.14
C VAL A 132 5.01 8.14 -7.46
N ALA A 133 4.99 7.11 -8.30
CA ALA A 133 5.65 7.16 -9.61
C ALA A 133 5.05 8.23 -10.54
N LEU A 134 3.72 8.43 -10.50
CA LEU A 134 3.04 9.51 -11.21
C LEU A 134 3.50 10.89 -10.71
N ALA A 135 3.56 11.08 -9.37
CA ALA A 135 4.01 12.33 -8.77
C ALA A 135 5.47 12.65 -9.14
N HIS A 136 6.37 11.68 -9.08
CA HIS A 136 7.77 11.85 -9.47
C HIS A 136 7.93 12.15 -10.97
N ARG A 137 7.16 11.47 -11.83
CA ARG A 137 7.16 11.73 -13.28
C ARG A 137 6.69 13.15 -13.61
N ALA A 138 5.72 13.66 -12.87
CA ALA A 138 5.21 15.04 -12.99
C ALA A 138 6.10 16.08 -12.29
N ARG A 139 7.24 15.69 -11.70
CA ARG A 139 8.14 16.55 -10.91
C ARG A 139 7.39 17.32 -9.82
N SER A 140 6.43 16.66 -9.18
CA SER A 140 5.62 17.26 -8.12
C SER A 140 6.43 17.55 -6.86
N ASP A 141 5.99 18.56 -6.12
CA ASP A 141 6.57 18.93 -4.83
C ASP A 141 6.45 17.79 -3.79
N GLU A 142 7.34 17.78 -2.79
CA GLU A 142 7.31 16.82 -1.67
C GLU A 142 5.96 16.84 -0.92
N SER A 143 5.26 17.98 -0.91
CA SER A 143 3.93 18.12 -0.33
C SER A 143 2.87 17.26 -1.06
N VAL A 144 2.97 17.13 -2.38
CA VAL A 144 2.07 16.30 -3.20
C VAL A 144 2.35 14.82 -2.95
N VAL A 145 3.63 14.42 -2.86
CA VAL A 145 4.01 13.03 -2.49
C VAL A 145 3.50 12.69 -1.09
N GLY A 146 3.62 13.62 -0.14
CA GLY A 146 3.05 13.47 1.21
C GLY A 146 1.53 13.28 1.19
N ALA A 147 0.81 14.05 0.36
CA ALA A 147 -0.64 13.92 0.21
C ALA A 147 -1.04 12.60 -0.48
N VAL A 148 -0.23 12.08 -1.42
CA VAL A 148 -0.41 10.72 -1.98
C VAL A 148 -0.37 9.68 -0.86
N HIS A 149 0.64 9.70 -0.01
CA HIS A 149 0.73 8.75 1.10
C HIS A 149 -0.43 8.87 2.08
N SER A 150 -0.88 10.10 2.36
CA SER A 150 -2.05 10.35 3.22
C SER A 150 -3.33 9.79 2.60
N LEU A 151 -3.59 10.07 1.32
CA LEU A 151 -4.77 9.56 0.62
C LEU A 151 -4.78 8.03 0.60
N GLU A 152 -3.67 7.42 0.18
CA GLU A 152 -3.57 5.96 0.08
C GLU A 152 -3.67 5.28 1.47
N GLY A 153 -3.10 5.89 2.51
CA GLY A 153 -3.24 5.41 3.89
C GLY A 153 -4.67 5.49 4.39
N THR A 154 -5.34 6.60 4.10
CA THR A 154 -6.76 6.77 4.47
C THR A 154 -7.65 5.76 3.74
N LEU A 155 -7.41 5.50 2.45
CA LEU A 155 -8.14 4.49 1.70
C LEU A 155 -7.95 3.08 2.30
N ASP A 156 -6.76 2.75 2.80
CA ASP A 156 -6.54 1.50 3.52
C ASP A 156 -7.35 1.44 4.81
N GLU A 157 -7.25 2.48 5.67
CA GLU A 157 -7.98 2.53 6.95
C GLU A 157 -9.50 2.39 6.74
N VAL A 158 -10.05 3.16 5.80
CA VAL A 158 -11.48 3.10 5.47
C VAL A 158 -11.86 1.70 4.96
N SER A 159 -11.03 1.07 4.13
CA SER A 159 -11.29 -0.28 3.63
C SER A 159 -11.27 -1.34 4.74
N PHE A 160 -10.36 -1.20 5.72
CA PHE A 160 -10.29 -2.10 6.88
C PHE A 160 -11.47 -1.94 7.84
N VAL A 161 -12.12 -0.77 7.86
CA VAL A 161 -13.36 -0.53 8.63
C VAL A 161 -14.58 -1.09 7.89
N PHE A 162 -14.70 -0.74 6.60
CA PHE A 162 -15.87 -1.13 5.79
C PHE A 162 -15.90 -2.63 5.45
N GLY A 163 -14.75 -3.27 5.27
CA GLY A 163 -14.68 -4.68 4.93
C GLY A 163 -15.41 -5.57 5.96
N PRO A 164 -14.99 -5.59 7.23
CA PRO A 164 -15.67 -6.32 8.29
C PRO A 164 -17.13 -5.89 8.50
N ALA A 165 -17.42 -4.58 8.36
CA ALA A 165 -18.80 -4.07 8.49
C ALA A 165 -19.73 -4.66 7.42
N LEU A 166 -19.28 -4.73 6.17
CA LEU A 166 -20.04 -5.36 5.08
C LEU A 166 -20.26 -6.86 5.32
N VAL A 167 -19.25 -7.57 5.83
CA VAL A 167 -19.38 -8.98 6.20
C VAL A 167 -20.39 -9.16 7.34
N GLY A 168 -20.28 -8.35 8.39
CA GLY A 168 -21.23 -8.39 9.52
C GLY A 168 -22.66 -8.07 9.11
N LEU A 169 -22.85 -7.06 8.24
CA LEU A 169 -24.15 -6.72 7.69
C LEU A 169 -24.72 -7.88 6.86
N ALA A 170 -23.93 -8.49 5.98
CA ALA A 170 -24.39 -9.64 5.19
C ALA A 170 -24.73 -10.84 6.07
N ALA A 171 -23.95 -11.10 7.13
CA ALA A 171 -24.25 -12.16 8.08
C ALA A 171 -25.56 -11.90 8.84
N LEU A 172 -25.88 -10.65 9.12
CA LEU A 172 -27.10 -10.26 9.84
C LEU A 172 -28.35 -10.37 8.97
N VAL A 173 -28.29 -9.96 7.69
CA VAL A 173 -29.45 -9.88 6.81
C VAL A 173 -29.63 -11.09 5.89
N ALA A 174 -28.56 -11.90 5.69
CA ALA A 174 -28.59 -13.08 4.82
C ALA A 174 -27.66 -14.19 5.33
N HIS A 175 -26.42 -14.23 4.86
CA HIS A 175 -25.43 -15.26 5.20
C HIS A 175 -24.01 -14.74 4.91
N PRO A 176 -22.97 -15.10 5.70
CA PRO A 176 -21.57 -14.66 5.45
C PRO A 176 -21.04 -15.02 4.06
N ALA A 177 -21.55 -16.10 3.44
CA ALA A 177 -21.22 -16.51 2.09
C ALA A 177 -21.52 -15.42 1.04
N VAL A 178 -22.58 -14.62 1.26
CA VAL A 178 -22.95 -13.51 0.35
C VAL A 178 -21.87 -12.43 0.34
N ALA A 179 -21.35 -12.09 1.51
CA ALA A 179 -20.25 -11.13 1.59
C ALA A 179 -18.98 -11.62 0.89
N LEU A 180 -18.62 -12.90 1.08
CA LEU A 180 -17.44 -13.48 0.44
C LEU A 180 -17.62 -13.65 -1.07
N GLY A 181 -18.82 -14.04 -1.52
CA GLY A 181 -19.17 -14.02 -2.94
C GLY A 181 -19.06 -12.62 -3.55
N GLY A 182 -19.55 -11.61 -2.82
CA GLY A 182 -19.37 -10.21 -3.17
C GLY A 182 -17.89 -9.78 -3.20
N ALA A 183 -17.08 -10.25 -2.25
CA ALA A 183 -15.64 -10.02 -2.26
C ALA A 183 -14.96 -10.61 -3.49
N ALA A 184 -15.30 -11.84 -3.87
CA ALA A 184 -14.81 -12.48 -5.09
C ALA A 184 -15.18 -11.67 -6.36
N ALA A 185 -16.43 -11.20 -6.43
CA ALA A 185 -16.87 -10.33 -7.52
C ALA A 185 -16.14 -8.99 -7.55
N LEU A 186 -15.96 -8.34 -6.38
CA LEU A 186 -15.20 -7.07 -6.26
C LEU A 186 -13.75 -7.23 -6.69
N VAL A 187 -13.07 -8.33 -6.31
CA VAL A 187 -11.71 -8.62 -6.79
C VAL A 187 -11.71 -8.77 -8.31
N ALA A 188 -12.60 -9.61 -8.85
CA ALA A 188 -12.65 -9.86 -10.29
C ALA A 188 -12.86 -8.58 -11.10
N VAL A 189 -13.74 -7.69 -10.64
CA VAL A 189 -14.10 -6.46 -11.36
C VAL A 189 -13.08 -5.34 -11.08
N PHE A 190 -12.93 -4.97 -9.82
CA PHE A 190 -12.20 -3.74 -9.47
C PHE A 190 -10.68 -3.92 -9.47
N ALA A 191 -10.15 -5.11 -9.10
CA ALA A 191 -8.71 -5.35 -9.24
C ALA A 191 -8.32 -5.45 -10.72
N SER A 192 -9.19 -6.04 -11.58
CA SER A 192 -8.97 -6.04 -13.02
C SER A 192 -9.06 -4.64 -13.63
N ALA A 193 -10.06 -3.84 -13.22
CA ALA A 193 -10.17 -2.44 -13.64
C ALA A 193 -8.94 -1.63 -13.22
N TYR A 194 -8.44 -1.83 -11.99
CA TYR A 194 -7.21 -1.22 -11.51
C TYR A 194 -6.00 -1.60 -12.38
N ALA A 195 -5.87 -2.89 -12.72
CA ALA A 195 -4.78 -3.38 -13.54
C ALA A 195 -4.82 -2.83 -14.98
N LEU A 196 -6.02 -2.68 -15.54
CA LEU A 196 -6.25 -2.20 -16.90
C LEU A 196 -6.24 -0.68 -17.02
N HIS A 197 -6.29 0.04 -15.90
CA HIS A 197 -6.32 1.51 -15.90
C HIS A 197 -5.08 2.08 -16.61
N PRO A 198 -5.20 3.14 -17.45
CA PRO A 198 -4.10 3.70 -18.26
C PRO A 198 -2.84 4.06 -17.45
N THR A 199 -3.01 4.49 -16.19
CA THR A 199 -1.89 4.79 -15.29
C THR A 199 -0.97 3.59 -15.01
N ALA A 200 -1.39 2.35 -15.29
CA ALA A 200 -0.54 1.17 -15.13
C ALA A 200 0.73 1.25 -15.99
N ALA A 201 0.71 2.00 -17.08
CA ALA A 201 1.87 2.22 -17.96
C ALA A 201 3.06 2.87 -17.22
N VAL A 202 2.81 3.67 -16.16
CA VAL A 202 3.90 4.31 -15.39
C VAL A 202 4.74 3.31 -14.60
N THR A 203 4.16 2.15 -14.29
CA THR A 203 4.82 1.04 -13.58
C THR A 203 5.09 -0.16 -14.50
N ALA A 204 5.05 0.03 -15.81
CA ALA A 204 5.39 -1.02 -16.77
C ALA A 204 6.80 -1.53 -16.51
N GLY A 205 6.97 -2.85 -16.57
CA GLY A 205 8.26 -3.49 -16.41
C GLY A 205 9.25 -3.02 -17.47
N SER A 206 10.49 -2.78 -17.06
CA SER A 206 11.58 -2.39 -17.94
C SER A 206 12.71 -3.43 -17.83
N PRO A 207 13.39 -3.79 -18.92
CA PRO A 207 14.57 -4.67 -18.86
C PRO A 207 15.67 -4.14 -17.93
N ALA A 208 15.81 -2.82 -17.82
CA ALA A 208 16.72 -2.17 -16.87
C ALA A 208 16.25 -2.35 -15.41
N ARG A 209 14.94 -2.24 -15.18
CA ARG A 209 14.32 -2.46 -13.86
C ARG A 209 14.43 -3.93 -13.44
N ALA A 210 14.22 -4.87 -14.37
CA ALA A 210 14.39 -6.30 -14.12
C ALA A 210 15.83 -6.66 -13.73
N ARG A 211 16.84 -6.06 -14.39
CA ARG A 211 18.26 -6.24 -14.07
C ARG A 211 18.63 -5.65 -12.70
N GLY A 212 18.17 -4.44 -12.37
CA GLY A 212 18.38 -3.80 -11.08
C GLY A 212 17.77 -4.62 -9.93
N ALA A 213 16.60 -5.22 -10.14
CA ALA A 213 15.94 -6.07 -9.14
C ALA A 213 16.67 -7.41 -8.90
N ALA A 214 17.51 -7.85 -9.81
CA ALA A 214 18.30 -9.09 -9.67
C ALA A 214 19.54 -8.92 -8.76
N VAL A 215 20.04 -7.69 -8.59
CA VAL A 215 21.18 -7.43 -7.71
C VAL A 215 20.73 -7.54 -6.26
N ARG A 216 21.43 -8.35 -5.45
CA ARG A 216 21.23 -8.44 -4.00
C ARG A 216 21.69 -7.12 -3.34
N VAL A 217 20.80 -6.13 -3.28
CA VAL A 217 21.06 -4.91 -2.51
C VAL A 217 20.74 -5.19 -1.05
N ARG A 218 21.72 -4.96 -0.18
CA ARG A 218 21.52 -5.02 1.27
C ARG A 218 20.62 -3.85 1.65
N HIS A 219 19.38 -4.12 2.06
CA HIS A 219 18.48 -3.07 2.52
C HIS A 219 19.09 -2.32 3.73
N PRO A 220 19.01 -0.99 3.77
CA PRO A 220 19.46 -0.23 4.94
C PRO A 220 18.76 -0.73 6.21
N ARG A 221 19.45 -0.67 7.36
CA ARG A 221 18.88 -1.07 8.68
C ARG A 221 17.52 -0.39 8.95
N VAL A 222 17.32 0.81 8.43
CA VAL A 222 16.05 1.56 8.53
C VAL A 222 14.87 0.80 7.92
N VAL A 223 15.05 0.10 6.80
CA VAL A 223 13.97 -0.67 6.16
C VAL A 223 13.48 -1.79 7.09
N HIS A 224 14.42 -2.49 7.76
CA HIS A 224 14.06 -3.54 8.73
C HIS A 224 13.38 -2.94 9.96
N ALA A 225 13.83 -1.78 10.45
CA ALA A 225 13.20 -1.09 11.55
C ALA A 225 11.77 -0.62 11.21
N VAL A 226 11.54 -0.09 10.01
CA VAL A 226 10.21 0.32 9.56
C VAL A 226 9.28 -0.90 9.42
N ARG A 227 9.77 -2.03 8.88
CA ARG A 227 9.00 -3.29 8.82
C ARG A 227 8.66 -3.80 10.22
N GLY A 228 9.61 -3.78 11.15
CA GLY A 228 9.39 -4.13 12.56
C GLY A 228 8.36 -3.20 13.22
N SER A 229 8.42 -1.91 12.94
CA SER A 229 7.46 -0.91 13.42
C SER A 229 6.04 -1.19 12.90
N LEU A 230 5.89 -1.57 11.62
CA LEU A 230 4.60 -1.96 11.05
C LEU A 230 4.10 -3.29 11.62
N ALA A 231 4.98 -4.27 11.87
CA ALA A 231 4.59 -5.50 12.56
C ALA A 231 4.07 -5.22 13.98
N LEU A 232 4.73 -4.32 14.71
CA LEU A 232 4.29 -3.89 16.04
C LEU A 232 2.97 -3.10 15.98
N GLN A 233 2.75 -2.28 14.96
CA GLN A 233 1.45 -1.64 14.74
C GLN A 233 0.36 -2.69 14.45
N GLY A 234 0.64 -3.68 13.62
CA GLY A 234 -0.25 -4.81 13.41
C GLY A 234 -0.55 -5.54 14.71
N ALA A 235 0.48 -5.76 15.56
CA ALA A 235 0.31 -6.36 16.87
C ALA A 235 -0.63 -5.53 17.77
N MET A 236 -0.52 -4.20 17.74
CA MET A 236 -1.48 -3.33 18.45
C MET A 236 -2.91 -3.54 17.93
N PHE A 237 -3.11 -3.62 16.60
CA PHE A 237 -4.43 -3.88 16.01
C PHE A 237 -5.02 -5.21 16.49
N GLY A 238 -4.25 -6.29 16.41
CA GLY A 238 -4.70 -7.63 16.84
C GLY A 238 -5.01 -7.69 18.33
N ALA A 239 -4.18 -7.06 19.16
CA ALA A 239 -4.37 -7.02 20.61
C ALA A 239 -5.58 -6.16 21.01
N CYS A 240 -5.78 -4.99 20.38
CA CYS A 240 -6.97 -4.18 20.58
C CYS A 240 -8.23 -4.96 20.18
N GLN A 241 -8.20 -5.66 19.04
CA GLN A 241 -9.33 -6.47 18.57
C GLN A 241 -9.72 -7.55 19.58
N ALA A 242 -8.75 -8.28 20.12
CA ALA A 242 -8.98 -9.30 21.15
C ALA A 242 -9.50 -8.69 22.46
N GLY A 243 -8.90 -7.59 22.92
CA GLY A 243 -9.29 -6.91 24.14
C GLY A 243 -10.70 -6.30 24.09
N ILE A 244 -11.04 -5.66 22.96
CA ILE A 244 -12.38 -5.12 22.72
C ILE A 244 -13.42 -6.25 22.70
N ALA A 245 -13.15 -7.34 21.95
CA ALA A 245 -14.06 -8.48 21.89
C ALA A 245 -14.26 -9.12 23.27
N SER A 246 -13.20 -9.30 24.06
CA SER A 246 -13.26 -9.86 25.41
C SER A 246 -14.05 -8.96 26.35
N LEU A 247 -13.80 -7.63 26.35
CA LEU A 247 -14.50 -6.71 27.25
C LEU A 247 -15.99 -6.58 26.92
N THR A 248 -16.33 -6.47 25.62
CA THR A 248 -17.73 -6.40 25.19
C THR A 248 -18.50 -7.69 25.49
N ALA A 249 -17.84 -8.85 25.39
CA ALA A 249 -18.42 -10.14 25.79
C ALA A 249 -18.67 -10.20 27.31
N GLN A 250 -17.71 -9.77 28.14
CA GLN A 250 -17.87 -9.69 29.60
C GLN A 250 -18.99 -8.74 30.03
N LEU A 251 -19.19 -7.66 29.27
CA LEU A 251 -20.26 -6.70 29.52
C LEU A 251 -21.64 -7.16 29.00
N GLY A 252 -21.75 -8.35 28.41
CA GLY A 252 -22.99 -8.89 27.85
C GLY A 252 -23.42 -8.22 26.53
N VAL A 253 -22.55 -7.48 25.86
CA VAL A 253 -22.85 -6.74 24.61
C VAL A 253 -21.85 -7.04 23.48
N PRO A 254 -21.63 -8.33 23.12
CA PRO A 254 -20.59 -8.72 22.16
C PRO A 254 -20.78 -8.07 20.78
N GLY A 255 -22.00 -7.74 20.38
CA GLY A 255 -22.29 -7.03 19.13
C GLY A 255 -21.68 -5.62 19.04
N GLN A 256 -21.31 -5.02 20.17
CA GLN A 256 -20.67 -3.69 20.18
C GLN A 256 -19.19 -3.74 19.76
N ALA A 257 -18.54 -4.90 19.77
CA ALA A 257 -17.11 -5.02 19.48
C ALA A 257 -16.73 -4.40 18.10
N GLY A 258 -17.51 -4.73 17.08
CA GLY A 258 -17.29 -4.20 15.74
C GLY A 258 -17.47 -2.68 15.65
N ILE A 259 -18.45 -2.13 16.37
CA ILE A 259 -18.75 -0.68 16.37
C ILE A 259 -17.64 0.09 17.09
N VAL A 260 -17.17 -0.41 18.23
CA VAL A 260 -16.03 0.16 18.98
C VAL A 260 -14.79 0.20 18.09
N TYR A 261 -14.50 -0.90 17.38
CA TYR A 261 -13.36 -0.97 16.47
C TYR A 261 -13.51 -0.02 15.26
N ALA A 262 -14.74 0.09 14.73
CA ALA A 262 -15.03 1.02 13.64
C ALA A 262 -14.86 2.50 14.06
N ALA A 263 -15.21 2.86 15.29
CA ALA A 263 -15.00 4.22 15.81
C ALA A 263 -13.53 4.64 15.81
N MET A 264 -12.61 3.71 16.13
CA MET A 264 -11.16 3.91 15.99
C MET A 264 -10.77 4.23 14.53
N GLY A 265 -11.30 3.46 13.59
CA GLY A 265 -10.99 3.62 12.17
C GLY A 265 -11.48 4.96 11.59
N VAL A 266 -12.64 5.45 12.03
CA VAL A 266 -13.16 6.75 11.56
C VAL A 266 -12.23 7.90 11.95
N VAL A 267 -11.79 7.94 13.21
CA VAL A 267 -10.85 8.99 13.66
C VAL A 267 -9.47 8.80 13.01
N SER A 268 -9.00 7.57 12.87
CA SER A 268 -7.77 7.26 12.15
C SER A 268 -7.80 7.80 10.72
N ALA A 269 -8.86 7.54 9.98
CA ALA A 269 -9.04 8.03 8.62
C ALA A 269 -9.07 9.57 8.53
N ALA A 270 -9.81 10.23 9.45
CA ALA A 270 -9.90 11.68 9.50
C ALA A 270 -8.53 12.34 9.76
N VAL A 271 -7.77 11.81 10.74
CA VAL A 271 -6.42 12.29 11.05
C VAL A 271 -5.44 11.97 9.92
N GLY A 272 -5.59 10.81 9.28
CA GLY A 272 -4.82 10.41 8.10
C GLY A 272 -4.94 11.42 6.96
N LEU A 273 -6.17 11.85 6.63
CA LEU A 273 -6.40 12.91 5.65
C LEU A 273 -5.79 14.25 6.07
N ALA A 274 -5.97 14.62 7.35
CA ALA A 274 -5.40 15.86 7.89
C ALA A 274 -3.85 15.88 7.82
N LEU A 275 -3.20 14.72 7.90
CA LEU A 275 -1.74 14.60 7.83
C LEU A 275 -1.17 15.05 6.47
N GLY A 276 -1.95 14.94 5.39
CA GLY A 276 -1.59 15.46 4.08
C GLY A 276 -1.45 16.99 4.03
N ALA A 277 -2.03 17.70 4.99
CA ALA A 277 -1.89 19.14 5.18
C ALA A 277 -0.64 19.55 5.96
N LEU A 278 0.07 18.59 6.58
CA LEU A 278 1.17 18.89 7.47
C LEU A 278 2.37 19.44 6.68
N PRO A 279 2.91 20.62 7.04
CA PRO A 279 4.06 21.20 6.35
C PRO A 279 5.27 20.27 6.29
N ALA A 280 6.01 20.30 5.19
CA ALA A 280 7.20 19.46 4.96
C ALA A 280 8.31 19.67 6.01
N ARG A 281 8.34 20.83 6.70
CA ARG A 281 9.26 21.12 7.80
C ARG A 281 9.22 20.07 8.93
N PHE A 282 8.09 19.39 9.12
CA PHE A 282 7.96 18.26 10.04
C PHE A 282 8.47 16.98 9.35
N GLY A 283 9.78 16.75 9.38
CA GLY A 283 10.43 15.63 8.74
C GLY A 283 9.87 14.27 9.19
N LEU A 284 9.97 13.26 8.31
CA LEU A 284 9.42 11.91 8.55
C LEU A 284 9.90 11.27 9.86
N ARG A 285 11.15 11.55 10.28
CA ARG A 285 11.68 11.05 11.56
C ARG A 285 10.88 11.57 12.76
N LEU A 286 10.55 12.87 12.76
CA LEU A 286 9.75 13.48 13.83
C LEU A 286 8.34 12.93 13.82
N ARG A 287 7.71 12.87 12.63
CA ARG A 287 6.37 12.29 12.47
C ARG A 287 6.29 10.87 13.01
N TRP A 288 7.30 10.02 12.69
CA TRP A 288 7.36 8.63 13.15
C TRP A 288 7.43 8.55 14.69
N ARG A 289 8.32 9.33 15.31
CA ARG A 289 8.47 9.38 16.78
C ARG A 289 7.22 9.91 17.48
N VAL A 290 6.63 10.96 16.95
CA VAL A 290 5.40 11.54 17.51
C VAL A 290 4.24 10.56 17.39
N ALA A 291 4.05 9.93 16.23
CA ALA A 291 2.98 8.96 16.02
C ALA A 291 3.13 7.73 16.94
N THR A 292 4.33 7.17 17.07
CA THR A 292 4.59 6.03 17.96
C THR A 292 4.49 6.41 19.44
N GLY A 293 4.92 7.62 19.81
CA GLY A 293 4.75 8.17 21.15
C GLY A 293 3.28 8.40 21.49
N ALA A 294 2.51 8.97 20.59
CA ALA A 294 1.07 9.12 20.73
C ALA A 294 0.37 7.76 20.87
N ALA A 295 0.76 6.76 20.03
CA ALA A 295 0.21 5.42 20.14
C ALA A 295 0.44 4.79 21.52
N LEU A 296 1.62 4.96 22.10
CA LEU A 296 1.91 4.49 23.46
C LEU A 296 1.04 5.23 24.49
N VAL A 297 1.09 6.57 24.51
CA VAL A 297 0.37 7.37 25.54
C VAL A 297 -1.13 7.10 25.46
N LEU A 298 -1.70 7.06 24.26
CA LEU A 298 -3.14 6.86 24.06
C LEU A 298 -3.59 5.41 24.28
N SER A 299 -2.67 4.43 24.24
CA SER A 299 -3.01 3.02 24.52
C SER A 299 -3.00 2.68 26.02
N VAL A 300 -2.25 3.40 26.87
CA VAL A 300 -2.16 3.11 28.30
C VAL A 300 -3.54 3.12 29.00
N PRO A 301 -4.46 4.06 28.73
CA PRO A 301 -5.79 4.05 29.34
C PRO A 301 -6.62 2.78 29.08
N LEU A 302 -6.31 2.02 28.01
CA LEU A 302 -6.99 0.74 27.73
C LEU A 302 -6.89 -0.25 28.91
N LEU A 303 -5.78 -0.23 29.65
CA LEU A 303 -5.54 -1.12 30.79
C LEU A 303 -6.55 -0.92 31.93
N PHE A 304 -7.18 0.24 31.97
CA PHE A 304 -8.08 0.66 33.04
C PHE A 304 -9.56 0.72 32.59
N THR A 305 -9.85 0.33 31.33
CA THR A 305 -11.22 0.31 30.82
C THR A 305 -11.97 -0.89 31.40
N GLY A 306 -13.04 -0.65 32.11
CA GLY A 306 -13.92 -1.67 32.68
C GLY A 306 -15.40 -1.53 32.26
N SER A 307 -15.73 -0.56 31.39
CA SER A 307 -17.08 -0.33 30.93
C SER A 307 -17.10 0.19 29.48
N LEU A 308 -18.27 0.17 28.86
CA LEU A 308 -18.42 0.40 27.42
C LEU A 308 -18.06 1.83 26.99
N TRP A 309 -18.53 2.86 27.72
CA TRP A 309 -18.30 4.27 27.36
C TRP A 309 -16.82 4.69 27.42
N PRO A 310 -16.07 4.40 28.51
CA PRO A 310 -14.62 4.61 28.52
C PRO A 310 -13.90 3.87 27.41
N LEU A 311 -14.32 2.63 27.11
CA LEU A 311 -13.74 1.87 25.99
C LEU A 311 -13.91 2.60 24.65
N TYR A 312 -15.14 3.08 24.35
CA TYR A 312 -15.37 3.90 23.15
C TYR A 312 -14.50 5.14 23.12
N ALA A 313 -14.44 5.89 24.22
CA ALA A 313 -13.65 7.12 24.28
C ALA A 313 -12.15 6.85 24.02
N VAL A 314 -11.58 5.88 24.73
CA VAL A 314 -10.15 5.56 24.64
C VAL A 314 -9.80 5.02 23.26
N VAL A 315 -10.58 4.07 22.74
CA VAL A 315 -10.32 3.45 21.43
C VAL A 315 -10.47 4.46 20.29
N THR A 316 -11.49 5.32 20.35
CA THR A 316 -11.70 6.38 19.36
C THR A 316 -10.53 7.35 19.32
N VAL A 317 -10.07 7.83 20.48
CA VAL A 317 -8.92 8.74 20.57
C VAL A 317 -7.62 8.06 20.13
N LEU A 318 -7.43 6.78 20.49
CA LEU A 318 -6.27 5.98 20.05
C LEU A 318 -6.19 5.91 18.53
N GLY A 319 -7.31 5.88 17.84
CA GLY A 319 -7.37 5.93 16.37
C GLY A 319 -6.57 7.09 15.76
N ALA A 320 -6.46 8.22 16.46
CA ALA A 320 -5.69 9.37 15.99
C ALA A 320 -4.17 9.09 15.81
N ALA A 321 -3.63 8.05 16.42
CA ALA A 321 -2.23 7.68 16.32
C ALA A 321 -1.95 6.66 15.19
N TYR A 322 -2.95 5.87 14.77
CA TYR A 322 -2.73 4.75 13.85
C TYR A 322 -2.39 5.19 12.43
N ALA A 323 -3.23 6.00 11.80
CA ALA A 323 -2.98 6.47 10.42
C ALA A 323 -1.68 7.29 10.30
N PRO A 324 -1.34 8.23 11.20
CA PRO A 324 -0.06 8.93 11.15
C PRO A 324 1.15 8.00 11.18
N HIS A 325 1.11 6.95 11.99
CA HIS A 325 2.18 5.96 12.04
C HIS A 325 2.27 5.17 10.73
N LEU A 326 1.16 4.60 10.27
CA LEU A 326 1.07 3.83 9.03
C LEU A 326 1.57 4.63 7.82
N ILE A 327 1.03 5.83 7.62
CA ILE A 327 1.38 6.74 6.53
C ILE A 327 2.87 7.09 6.56
N THR A 328 3.39 7.40 7.74
CA THR A 328 4.80 7.77 7.91
C THR A 328 5.73 6.58 7.65
N ALA A 329 5.37 5.38 8.08
CA ALA A 329 6.15 4.17 7.84
C ALA A 329 6.23 3.83 6.34
N PHE A 330 5.13 3.95 5.59
CA PHE A 330 5.15 3.78 4.14
C PHE A 330 5.93 4.89 3.43
N ALA A 331 5.82 6.14 3.87
CA ALA A 331 6.61 7.25 3.33
C ALA A 331 8.12 7.08 3.61
N LEU A 332 8.50 6.55 4.78
CA LEU A 332 9.89 6.19 5.08
C LEU A 332 10.38 5.05 4.18
N THR A 333 9.54 4.05 3.91
CA THR A 333 9.88 2.95 3.00
C THR A 333 10.15 3.48 1.59
N GLU A 334 9.30 4.36 1.06
CA GLU A 334 9.48 4.99 -0.25
C GLU A 334 10.80 5.77 -0.32
N ARG A 335 11.11 6.53 0.72
CA ARG A 335 12.30 7.38 0.75
C ARG A 335 13.63 6.63 0.76
N VAL A 336 13.66 5.42 1.36
CA VAL A 336 14.91 4.67 1.59
C VAL A 336 15.12 3.50 0.64
N VAL A 337 14.11 3.14 -0.14
CA VAL A 337 14.16 2.02 -1.09
C VAL A 337 14.30 2.56 -2.52
N GLU A 338 15.04 1.83 -3.34
CA GLU A 338 15.17 2.15 -4.76
C GLU A 338 13.83 1.99 -5.51
N PRO A 339 13.50 2.89 -6.46
CA PRO A 339 12.26 2.81 -7.22
C PRO A 339 12.05 1.46 -7.94
N ALA A 340 13.15 0.79 -8.32
CA ALA A 340 13.11 -0.52 -8.99
C ALA A 340 12.57 -1.66 -8.11
N ARG A 341 12.56 -1.49 -6.79
CA ARG A 341 12.14 -2.50 -5.79
C ARG A 341 11.04 -1.97 -4.85
N LEU A 342 10.40 -0.89 -5.24
CA LEU A 342 9.47 -0.21 -4.36
C LEU A 342 8.20 -1.04 -4.11
N ALA A 343 7.67 -1.74 -5.12
CA ALA A 343 6.48 -2.57 -4.95
C ALA A 343 6.77 -3.77 -4.02
N GLU A 344 7.93 -4.43 -4.17
CA GLU A 344 8.37 -5.48 -3.25
C GLU A 344 8.47 -4.97 -1.80
N ALA A 345 9.08 -3.79 -1.62
CA ALA A 345 9.28 -3.21 -0.31
C ALA A 345 7.97 -2.80 0.37
N MET A 346 7.04 -2.20 -0.39
CA MET A 346 5.71 -1.83 0.08
C MET A 346 4.86 -3.05 0.41
N ALA A 347 4.92 -4.11 -0.43
CA ALA A 347 4.24 -5.37 -0.17
C ALA A 347 4.78 -6.04 1.09
N PHE A 348 6.11 -6.04 1.27
CA PHE A 348 6.74 -6.58 2.48
C PHE A 348 6.34 -5.82 3.75
N ALA A 349 6.25 -4.50 3.65
CA ALA A 349 5.79 -3.64 4.75
C ALA A 349 4.34 -3.97 5.15
N ALA A 350 3.44 -4.11 4.18
CA ALA A 350 2.05 -4.52 4.41
C ALA A 350 1.96 -5.95 4.99
N SER A 351 2.74 -6.90 4.46
CA SER A 351 2.81 -8.26 5.01
C SER A 351 3.31 -8.29 6.46
N SER A 352 4.24 -7.40 6.82
CA SER A 352 4.71 -7.29 8.20
C SER A 352 3.60 -6.85 9.16
N LEU A 353 2.75 -5.91 8.73
CA LEU A 353 1.58 -5.47 9.49
C LEU A 353 0.60 -6.64 9.74
N VAL A 354 0.25 -7.38 8.68
CA VAL A 354 -0.67 -8.54 8.76
C VAL A 354 -0.07 -9.64 9.65
N ALA A 355 1.22 -9.93 9.54
CA ALA A 355 1.89 -10.91 10.36
C ALA A 355 1.84 -10.53 11.85
N GLY A 356 2.14 -9.28 12.18
CA GLY A 356 2.07 -8.78 13.55
C GLY A 356 0.67 -8.86 14.13
N GLN A 357 -0.35 -8.49 13.33
CA GLN A 357 -1.75 -8.59 13.72
C GLN A 357 -2.18 -10.03 14.02
N ALA A 358 -1.85 -10.96 13.12
CA ALA A 358 -2.24 -12.36 13.27
C ALA A 358 -1.60 -13.00 14.53
N VAL A 359 -0.30 -12.78 14.74
CA VAL A 359 0.41 -13.29 15.92
C VAL A 359 -0.15 -12.70 17.21
N ALA A 360 -0.32 -11.37 17.24
CA ALA A 360 -0.81 -10.69 18.44
C ALA A 360 -2.25 -11.05 18.76
N LEU A 361 -3.11 -11.20 17.74
CA LEU A 361 -4.50 -11.65 17.94
C LEU A 361 -4.55 -13.01 18.66
N ALA A 362 -3.73 -13.96 18.20
CA ALA A 362 -3.66 -15.31 18.80
C ALA A 362 -3.12 -15.27 20.24
N VAL A 363 -2.04 -14.51 20.49
CA VAL A 363 -1.45 -14.36 21.82
C VAL A 363 -2.40 -13.63 22.76
N SER A 364 -3.00 -12.51 22.29
CA SER A 364 -3.89 -11.68 23.10
C SER A 364 -5.22 -12.38 23.40
N GLY A 365 -5.70 -13.24 22.50
CA GLY A 365 -6.88 -14.07 22.77
C GLY A 365 -6.65 -14.97 24.00
N ARG A 366 -5.54 -15.69 24.04
CA ARG A 366 -5.18 -16.54 25.21
C ARG A 366 -4.96 -15.73 26.49
N LEU A 367 -4.33 -14.56 26.37
CA LEU A 367 -4.13 -13.69 27.53
C LEU A 367 -5.46 -13.08 28.03
N ALA A 368 -6.40 -12.82 27.13
CA ALA A 368 -7.74 -12.37 27.48
C ALA A 368 -8.54 -13.47 28.22
N GLU A 369 -8.37 -14.74 27.85
CA GLU A 369 -8.97 -15.87 28.57
C GLU A 369 -8.38 -16.02 29.98
N ALA A 370 -7.06 -15.86 30.12
CA ALA A 370 -6.36 -16.09 31.38
C ALA A 370 -6.45 -14.88 32.34
N TYR A 371 -6.38 -13.67 31.85
CA TYR A 371 -6.24 -12.43 32.63
C TYR A 371 -7.32 -11.39 32.32
N GLY A 372 -8.35 -11.74 31.56
CA GLY A 372 -9.38 -10.82 31.12
C GLY A 372 -8.90 -9.84 30.04
N PRO A 373 -9.74 -8.83 29.67
CA PRO A 373 -9.45 -7.87 28.61
C PRO A 373 -8.15 -7.11 28.79
N SER A 374 -7.78 -6.81 30.06
CA SER A 374 -6.51 -6.12 30.39
C SER A 374 -5.27 -6.88 29.95
N GLY A 375 -5.32 -8.23 29.94
CA GLY A 375 -4.25 -9.07 29.41
C GLY A 375 -4.00 -8.85 27.90
N ALA A 376 -5.06 -8.74 27.13
CA ALA A 376 -4.97 -8.39 25.72
C ALA A 376 -4.48 -6.95 25.51
N PHE A 377 -5.02 -5.99 26.25
CA PHE A 377 -4.62 -4.57 26.14
C PHE A 377 -3.15 -4.36 26.56
N ALA A 378 -2.62 -5.15 27.50
CA ALA A 378 -1.21 -5.11 27.87
C ALA A 378 -0.29 -5.45 26.69
N VAL A 379 -0.68 -6.38 25.82
CA VAL A 379 0.05 -6.67 24.58
C VAL A 379 0.04 -5.44 23.65
N ALA A 380 -1.08 -4.74 23.52
CA ALA A 380 -1.17 -3.53 22.70
C ALA A 380 -0.22 -2.43 23.21
N VAL A 381 -0.23 -2.19 24.53
CA VAL A 381 0.66 -1.19 25.16
C VAL A 381 2.13 -1.60 25.04
N GLY A 382 2.45 -2.88 25.26
CA GLY A 382 3.81 -3.41 25.08
C GLY A 382 4.31 -3.27 23.64
N ALA A 383 3.46 -3.57 22.66
CA ALA A 383 3.78 -3.36 21.24
C ALA A 383 4.02 -1.88 20.90
N ALA A 384 3.20 -0.97 21.48
CA ALA A 384 3.39 0.48 21.32
C ALA A 384 4.71 0.96 21.93
N ALA A 385 5.07 0.48 23.10
CA ALA A 385 6.35 0.80 23.77
C ALA A 385 7.56 0.33 22.95
N LEU A 386 7.51 -0.90 22.44
CA LEU A 386 8.55 -1.44 21.55
C LEU A 386 8.63 -0.65 20.24
N CYS A 387 7.49 -0.23 19.69
CA CYS A 387 7.42 0.56 18.48
C CYS A 387 8.06 1.94 18.66
N LEU A 388 7.78 2.62 19.77
CA LEU A 388 8.42 3.90 20.14
C LEU A 388 9.93 3.72 20.34
N THR A 389 10.35 2.68 21.09
CA THR A 389 11.77 2.38 21.29
C THR A 389 12.48 2.20 19.95
N LEU A 390 11.89 1.44 19.04
CA LEU A 390 12.43 1.22 17.70
C LEU A 390 12.57 2.55 16.91
N ALA A 391 11.58 3.45 17.00
CA ALA A 391 11.60 4.76 16.36
C ALA A 391 12.64 5.71 16.98
N LEU A 392 12.93 5.58 18.27
CA LEU A 392 13.92 6.40 18.97
C LEU A 392 15.35 5.98 18.64
N VAL A 393 15.64 4.66 18.64
CA VAL A 393 16.97 4.12 18.40
C VAL A 393 17.37 4.11 16.93
N THR A 394 16.39 4.12 16.01
CA THR A 394 16.65 4.07 14.57
C THR A 394 17.10 5.43 14.05
N ARG A 395 18.28 5.46 13.42
CA ARG A 395 18.78 6.63 12.70
C ARG A 395 18.20 6.66 11.31
N VAL A 396 17.25 7.56 11.06
CA VAL A 396 16.72 7.82 9.71
C VAL A 396 17.70 8.73 8.98
N PRO A 397 18.19 8.39 7.78
CA PRO A 397 19.05 9.25 6.98
C PRO A 397 18.36 10.60 6.71
N SER A 398 19.12 11.68 6.81
CA SER A 398 18.68 13.00 6.34
C SER A 398 18.32 12.93 4.86
N ALA A 399 17.50 13.87 4.37
CA ALA A 399 17.03 13.88 2.99
C ALA A 399 18.16 13.51 2.01
N ARG A 400 17.84 12.64 1.05
CA ARG A 400 18.72 12.36 -0.08
C ARG A 400 19.03 13.71 -0.73
N PRO A 401 20.31 14.10 -0.93
CA PRO A 401 20.60 15.26 -1.75
C PRO A 401 19.89 15.09 -3.08
N PRO A 402 19.32 16.15 -3.68
CA PRO A 402 18.75 16.04 -5.01
C PRO A 402 19.77 15.34 -5.90
N ALA A 403 19.37 14.29 -6.59
CA ALA A 403 20.23 13.60 -7.52
C ALA A 403 20.84 14.68 -8.40
N LYS A 404 22.17 14.85 -8.33
CA LYS A 404 22.87 15.78 -9.24
C LYS A 404 22.32 15.44 -10.59
N ALA A 405 21.63 16.40 -11.24
CA ALA A 405 21.19 16.26 -12.60
C ALA A 405 22.43 15.75 -13.35
N PHE A 406 22.31 14.58 -13.95
CA PHE A 406 23.32 14.08 -14.87
C PHE A 406 23.33 15.11 -16.02
N ILE A 407 24.16 16.12 -15.89
CA ILE A 407 24.49 17.01 -16.98
C ILE A 407 25.28 16.10 -17.91
N PRO A 408 24.74 15.73 -19.10
CA PRO A 408 25.54 15.04 -20.08
C PRO A 408 26.75 15.93 -20.28
N ALA A 409 27.94 15.38 -20.10
CA ALA A 409 29.17 16.10 -20.43
C ALA A 409 28.95 16.68 -21.83
N GLN A 410 28.82 18.02 -21.89
CA GLN A 410 28.90 18.70 -23.16
C GLN A 410 30.20 18.18 -23.77
N GLN A 411 30.08 17.49 -24.90
CA GLN A 411 31.20 17.19 -25.73
C GLN A 411 31.97 18.52 -25.83
N THR A 412 33.08 18.61 -25.14
CA THR A 412 34.06 19.63 -25.36
C THR A 412 34.42 19.52 -26.85
N ALA A 413 33.83 20.40 -27.62
CA ALA A 413 34.25 20.59 -29.01
C ALA A 413 35.75 20.81 -28.97
N SER A 414 36.51 19.87 -29.50
CA SER A 414 37.91 20.04 -29.77
C SER A 414 38.10 21.32 -30.56
N PRO A 415 39.07 22.18 -30.22
CA PRO A 415 39.36 23.34 -31.04
C PRO A 415 39.68 22.84 -32.46
N GLN A 416 38.89 23.26 -33.43
CA GLN A 416 39.25 23.10 -34.84
C GLN A 416 40.54 23.91 -35.05
N THR A 417 41.62 23.20 -35.22
CA THR A 417 42.86 23.74 -35.77
C THR A 417 42.58 24.20 -37.20
N SER A 418 42.55 25.50 -37.41
CA SER A 418 42.55 26.12 -38.74
C SER A 418 43.79 25.69 -39.50
N PRO A 419 43.71 25.31 -40.82
CA PRO A 419 44.88 25.04 -41.63
C PRO A 419 45.62 26.36 -41.93
N PRO A 420 46.96 26.32 -42.12
CA PRO A 420 47.76 27.49 -42.36
C PRO A 420 47.47 28.11 -43.71
N THR A 421 47.33 29.46 -43.69
CA THR A 421 47.22 30.33 -44.89
C THR A 421 48.49 30.20 -45.73
N ALA A 422 48.38 29.69 -46.92
CA ALA A 422 49.43 29.77 -47.95
C ALA A 422 49.31 31.11 -48.66
N THR A 423 50.33 31.89 -48.51
CA THR A 423 50.63 33.09 -49.28
C THR A 423 51.04 32.69 -50.71
N THR A 424 50.35 33.14 -51.74
CA THR A 424 50.78 33.17 -53.08
C THR A 424 50.41 34.50 -53.74
N THR A 425 51.43 35.13 -54.24
CA THR A 425 51.52 36.32 -55.08
C THR A 425 50.76 36.16 -56.41
N PRO A 426 50.33 37.28 -56.99
CA PRO A 426 49.57 37.26 -58.26
C PRO A 426 50.49 37.34 -59.50
N ASP A 427 50.06 36.79 -60.57
CA ASP A 427 50.36 37.29 -61.88
C ASP A 427 49.33 36.80 -62.94
N PRO A 428 49.24 37.52 -64.04
CA PRO A 428 47.97 37.77 -64.73
C PRO A 428 47.91 37.01 -66.10
N THR A 429 46.84 37.26 -66.73
CA THR A 429 46.54 37.08 -68.18
C THR A 429 45.53 35.94 -68.50
N ASP A 430 44.54 36.42 -69.03
CA ASP A 430 43.94 36.23 -70.38
C ASP A 430 42.63 35.44 -70.46
N SER A 431 41.70 36.18 -70.85
CA SER A 431 40.79 36.11 -72.00
C SER A 431 39.86 34.92 -72.24
N SER A 432 38.68 35.34 -72.43
CA SER A 432 37.76 34.93 -73.49
C SER A 432 36.71 33.85 -73.24
N THR A 433 35.55 34.37 -73.42
CA THR A 433 34.45 33.88 -74.29
C THR A 433 33.64 32.70 -73.75
N ASP A 434 32.46 32.94 -73.57
CA ASP A 434 31.29 32.94 -74.44
C ASP A 434 30.25 31.84 -74.09
N SER A 435 29.08 32.31 -74.12
CA SER A 435 27.81 31.75 -74.63
C SER A 435 27.04 30.70 -73.76
N SER A 436 25.95 31.12 -73.32
CA SER A 436 24.62 30.97 -73.88
C SER A 436 23.83 29.70 -73.46
N THR A 437 22.66 30.05 -73.15
CA THR A 437 21.33 29.41 -73.43
C THR A 437 20.99 28.27 -72.48
N ASP A 438 19.95 28.32 -71.87
CA ASP A 438 18.52 28.66 -72.10
C ASP A 438 17.65 27.42 -71.75
N THR A 439 16.54 27.73 -71.27
CA THR A 439 15.23 27.09 -71.42
C THR A 439 14.81 25.95 -70.47
N THR A 440 13.85 26.31 -69.64
CA THR A 440 12.41 26.01 -69.65
C THR A 440 11.93 24.70 -69.03
N THR A 441 10.97 24.95 -68.15
CA THR A 441 9.64 24.29 -68.03
C THR A 441 9.66 22.77 -67.74
N ASP A 442 8.82 22.18 -66.96
CA ASP A 442 7.41 22.41 -66.72
C ASP A 442 6.88 21.46 -65.59
N THR A 443 5.95 21.99 -64.86
CA THR A 443 4.71 21.43 -64.38
C THR A 443 4.47 19.90 -64.40
N THR A 444 4.00 19.28 -63.30
CA THR A 444 2.62 18.77 -63.10
C THR A 444 2.50 17.87 -61.87
N THR A 445 1.70 18.29 -60.93
CA THR A 445 0.42 17.77 -60.42
C THR A 445 0.11 16.29 -60.62
N TYR A 446 -0.24 15.56 -59.52
CA TYR A 446 -1.45 14.75 -59.25
C TYR A 446 -1.26 14.04 -57.91
N ALA A 447 -2.01 14.31 -56.86
CA ALA A 447 -3.32 13.90 -56.43
C ALA A 447 -3.50 12.35 -56.30
N GLY A 448 -3.84 11.96 -55.02
CA GLY A 448 -4.89 10.97 -54.79
C GLY A 448 -4.49 9.61 -54.25
N ARG A 449 -4.64 9.38 -53.04
CA ARG A 449 -5.62 8.58 -52.24
C ARG A 449 -5.18 8.45 -50.81
#